data_2b8f52a6c5f551bb785f23c14087aab2
#
_entry.id   2b8f52a6c5f551bb785f23c14087aab2
#
_cell.length_a   1.000
_cell.length_b   1.000
_cell.length_c   1.000
_cell.angle_alpha   90.00
_cell.angle_beta   90.00
_cell.angle_gamma   90.00
#
_symmetry.space_group_name_H-M   'P 1'
#
loop_
_entity.id
_entity.type
_entity.pdbx_description
1 polymer ?
#
loop_
_entity_poly.entity_id
_entity_poly.type
_entity_poly.pdbx_seq_one_letter_code
_entity_poly.pdbx_strand_id
1 'polypeptide(L)'
;MKAAVGNYGDIAQATRLCKTLHADSSWTALEFNAQHVRKQLMKIVRTDGMDMLLSKDDDGVIQGVLLATVDQFFICKERYATDIHFMCKRGGIQLLAEFKRLARKHGAKKIIMGIANDDPNNRIARFY
;
A
#
# COMPACT_ATOMS: atom_id res chain seq x y z
N MET A 1 -14.32 8.93 -3.85
CA MET A 1 -13.16 8.03 -3.70
C MET A 1 -13.20 7.38 -2.33
N LYS A 2 -13.14 6.09 -2.26
CA LYS A 2 -13.17 5.34 -1.00
C LYS A 2 -11.93 4.45 -0.88
N ALA A 3 -11.43 4.28 0.33
CA ALA A 3 -10.34 3.34 0.61
C ALA A 3 -10.82 2.27 1.59
N ALA A 4 -10.47 1.02 1.31
CA ALA A 4 -10.85 -0.13 2.12
C ALA A 4 -9.85 -1.27 1.94
N VAL A 5 -9.93 -2.27 2.81
CA VAL A 5 -9.15 -3.50 2.71
C VAL A 5 -9.62 -4.30 1.50
N GLY A 6 -8.68 -4.71 0.66
CA GLY A 6 -8.94 -5.55 -0.50
C GLY A 6 -8.98 -7.04 -0.15
N ASN A 7 -9.47 -7.83 -1.09
CA ASN A 7 -9.57 -9.28 -0.95
C ASN A 7 -9.03 -9.99 -2.21
N TYR A 8 -9.14 -11.31 -2.25
CA TYR A 8 -8.65 -12.10 -3.37
C TYR A 8 -9.23 -11.69 -4.72
N GLY A 9 -10.49 -11.26 -4.75
CA GLY A 9 -11.16 -10.82 -5.98
C GLY A 9 -10.56 -9.54 -6.57
N ASP A 10 -9.82 -8.77 -5.78
CA ASP A 10 -9.20 -7.51 -6.21
C ASP A 10 -7.79 -7.70 -6.79
N ILE A 11 -7.16 -8.87 -6.59
CA ILE A 11 -5.74 -9.07 -6.88
C ILE A 11 -5.42 -8.87 -8.37
N ALA A 12 -6.24 -9.39 -9.26
CA ALA A 12 -5.98 -9.27 -10.70
C ALA A 12 -5.99 -7.81 -11.16
N GLN A 13 -6.97 -7.03 -10.72
CA GLN A 13 -7.08 -5.62 -11.06
C GLN A 13 -5.96 -4.80 -10.39
N ALA A 14 -5.65 -5.10 -9.12
CA ALA A 14 -4.56 -4.44 -8.40
C ALA A 14 -3.22 -4.70 -9.10
N THR A 15 -2.97 -5.91 -9.57
CA THR A 15 -1.75 -6.26 -10.31
C THR A 15 -1.64 -5.44 -11.60
N ARG A 16 -2.73 -5.29 -12.33
CA ARG A 16 -2.74 -4.47 -13.57
C ARG A 16 -2.44 -3.01 -13.29
N LEU A 17 -3.01 -2.46 -12.21
CA LEU A 17 -2.73 -1.08 -11.80
C LEU A 17 -1.26 -0.92 -11.42
N CYS A 18 -0.71 -1.84 -10.64
CA CYS A 18 0.71 -1.81 -10.27
C CYS A 18 1.62 -1.81 -11.50
N LYS A 19 1.28 -2.60 -12.51
CA LYS A 19 2.04 -2.62 -13.77
C LYS A 19 2.00 -1.25 -14.46
N THR A 20 0.83 -0.65 -14.57
CA THR A 20 0.64 0.66 -15.18
C THR A 20 1.43 1.74 -14.44
N LEU A 21 1.33 1.77 -13.12
CA LEU A 21 2.01 2.76 -12.30
C LEU A 21 3.52 2.53 -12.26
N HIS A 22 3.97 1.28 -12.31
CA HIS A 22 5.40 0.95 -12.38
C HIS A 22 6.07 1.57 -13.62
N ALA A 23 5.40 1.54 -14.76
CA ALA A 23 5.93 2.09 -16.01
C ALA A 23 6.22 3.60 -15.91
N ASP A 24 5.50 4.31 -15.03
CA ASP A 24 5.66 5.75 -14.81
C ASP A 24 6.46 6.08 -13.55
N SER A 25 6.99 5.07 -12.88
CA SER A 25 7.70 5.23 -11.61
C SER A 25 9.21 5.35 -11.79
N SER A 26 9.91 5.74 -10.73
CA SER A 26 11.37 5.74 -10.66
C SER A 26 11.98 4.33 -10.66
N TRP A 27 11.15 3.30 -10.51
CA TRP A 27 11.58 1.90 -10.44
C TRP A 27 11.56 1.18 -11.79
N THR A 28 11.44 1.92 -12.91
CA THR A 28 11.36 1.32 -14.26
C THR A 28 12.58 0.51 -14.67
N ALA A 29 13.73 0.75 -14.04
CA ALA A 29 14.94 -0.05 -14.26
C ALA A 29 14.78 -1.50 -13.79
N LEU A 30 13.85 -1.76 -12.88
CA LEU A 30 13.51 -3.10 -12.42
C LEU A 30 12.36 -3.64 -13.27
N GLU A 31 12.54 -4.84 -13.81
CA GLU A 31 11.51 -5.45 -14.64
C GLU A 31 10.30 -5.84 -13.83
N PHE A 32 9.11 -5.40 -14.27
CA PHE A 32 7.86 -5.77 -13.63
C PHE A 32 7.49 -7.22 -13.96
N ASN A 33 7.28 -8.02 -12.93
CA ASN A 33 6.87 -9.43 -13.08
C ASN A 33 5.47 -9.60 -12.47
N ALA A 34 4.46 -9.69 -13.34
CA ALA A 34 3.05 -9.76 -12.93
C ALA A 34 2.76 -11.00 -12.07
N GLN A 35 3.34 -12.14 -12.41
CA GLN A 35 3.13 -13.37 -11.65
C GLN A 35 3.71 -13.27 -10.24
N HIS A 36 4.90 -12.68 -10.11
CA HIS A 36 5.51 -12.42 -8.82
C HIS A 36 4.65 -11.48 -7.97
N VAL A 37 4.17 -10.38 -8.56
CA VAL A 37 3.32 -9.41 -7.87
C VAL A 37 2.03 -10.06 -7.38
N ARG A 38 1.36 -10.88 -8.20
CA ARG A 38 0.18 -11.62 -7.79
C ARG A 38 0.44 -12.50 -6.56
N LYS A 39 1.55 -13.23 -6.56
CA LYS A 39 1.92 -14.09 -5.44
C LYS A 39 2.16 -13.29 -4.16
N GLN A 40 2.81 -12.13 -4.29
CA GLN A 40 3.02 -11.23 -3.15
C GLN A 40 1.70 -10.69 -2.61
N LEU A 41 0.79 -10.27 -3.48
CA LEU A 41 -0.53 -9.79 -3.06
C LEU A 41 -1.36 -10.89 -2.39
N MET A 42 -1.32 -12.10 -2.92
CA MET A 42 -1.99 -13.25 -2.29
C MET A 42 -1.43 -13.54 -0.90
N LYS A 43 -0.12 -13.46 -0.73
CA LYS A 43 0.53 -13.64 0.57
C LYS A 43 0.08 -12.58 1.57
N ILE A 44 0.01 -11.33 1.13
CA ILE A 44 -0.41 -10.20 1.98
C ILE A 44 -1.85 -10.37 2.42
N VAL A 45 -2.76 -10.72 1.51
CA VAL A 45 -4.18 -10.92 1.82
C VAL A 45 -4.40 -12.05 2.83
N ARG A 46 -3.55 -13.09 2.82
CA ARG A 46 -3.65 -14.26 3.71
C ARG A 46 -2.94 -14.10 5.05
N THR A 47 -2.07 -13.12 5.20
CA THR A 47 -1.19 -13.02 6.36
C THR A 47 -1.78 -12.04 7.37
N ASP A 48 -1.98 -12.51 8.61
CA ASP A 48 -2.41 -11.64 9.70
C ASP A 48 -1.36 -10.55 9.94
N GLY A 49 -1.82 -9.34 10.17
CA GLY A 49 -0.95 -8.17 10.34
C GLY A 49 -0.49 -7.54 9.05
N MET A 50 -0.88 -8.09 7.90
CA MET A 50 -0.64 -7.49 6.59
C MET A 50 -1.97 -7.17 5.91
N ASP A 51 -2.03 -6.02 5.25
CA ASP A 51 -3.25 -5.57 4.57
C ASP A 51 -2.93 -4.99 3.20
N MET A 52 -3.76 -5.33 2.23
CA MET A 52 -3.80 -4.69 0.92
C MET A 52 -4.91 -3.66 0.95
N LEU A 53 -4.55 -2.37 1.04
CA LEU A 53 -5.51 -1.26 1.02
C LEU A 53 -5.67 -0.76 -0.40
N LEU A 54 -6.91 -0.55 -0.80
CA LEU A 54 -7.25 -0.12 -2.16
C LEU A 54 -8.09 1.14 -2.11
N SER A 55 -7.77 2.12 -2.95
CA SER A 55 -8.67 3.22 -3.23
C SER A 55 -9.46 2.90 -4.50
N LYS A 56 -10.77 3.10 -4.46
CA LYS A 56 -11.67 2.83 -5.59
C LYS A 56 -12.50 4.07 -5.90
N ASP A 57 -12.72 4.31 -7.18
CA ASP A 57 -13.63 5.36 -7.62
C ASP A 57 -15.10 4.93 -7.49
N ASP A 58 -16.02 5.78 -7.92
CA ASP A 58 -17.45 5.52 -7.81
C ASP A 58 -17.92 4.33 -8.67
N ASP A 59 -17.15 3.98 -9.69
CA ASP A 59 -17.41 2.80 -10.54
C ASP A 59 -16.76 1.53 -9.98
N GLY A 60 -16.11 1.61 -8.84
CA GLY A 60 -15.42 0.47 -8.22
C GLY A 60 -14.07 0.15 -8.83
N VAL A 61 -13.53 1.02 -9.67
CA VAL A 61 -12.22 0.82 -10.30
C VAL A 61 -11.11 1.20 -9.32
N ILE A 62 -10.12 0.32 -9.18
CA ILE A 62 -8.99 0.53 -8.29
C ILE A 62 -8.10 1.64 -8.83
N GLN A 63 -7.83 2.66 -8.01
CA GLN A 63 -7.05 3.83 -8.35
C GLN A 63 -5.74 3.93 -7.56
N GLY A 64 -5.58 3.14 -6.53
CA GLY A 64 -4.36 3.12 -5.72
C GLY A 64 -4.26 1.88 -4.85
N VAL A 65 -3.03 1.55 -4.48
CA VAL A 65 -2.70 0.39 -3.65
C VAL A 65 -1.71 0.84 -2.58
N LEU A 66 -2.01 0.51 -1.32
CA LEU A 66 -1.08 0.67 -0.21
C LEU A 66 -0.98 -0.69 0.49
N LEU A 67 0.19 -1.29 0.44
CA LEU A 67 0.45 -2.55 1.11
C LEU A 67 1.07 -2.26 2.46
N ALA A 68 0.42 -2.71 3.52
CA ALA A 68 0.77 -2.38 4.90
C ALA A 68 1.11 -3.62 5.70
N THR A 69 2.00 -3.46 6.67
CA THR A 69 2.29 -4.50 7.65
C THR A 69 2.43 -3.88 9.03
N VAL A 70 2.06 -4.66 10.05
CA VAL A 70 2.29 -4.30 11.45
C VAL A 70 3.28 -5.29 12.03
N ASP A 71 4.33 -4.78 12.64
CA ASP A 71 5.39 -5.60 13.20
C ASP A 71 5.78 -5.09 14.58
N GLN A 72 6.57 -5.87 15.30
CA GLN A 72 7.05 -5.51 16.61
C GLN A 72 8.41 -4.83 16.52
N PHE A 73 8.62 -3.78 17.30
CA PHE A 73 9.95 -3.17 17.39
C PHE A 73 10.99 -4.17 17.89
N PHE A 74 12.19 -4.07 17.33
CA PHE A 74 13.31 -4.92 17.75
C PHE A 74 13.64 -4.74 19.23
N ILE A 75 13.50 -3.51 19.74
CA ILE A 75 13.97 -3.14 21.09
C ILE A 75 12.92 -3.32 22.18
N CYS A 76 11.66 -3.58 21.84
CA CYS A 76 10.58 -3.67 22.84
C CYS A 76 9.41 -4.48 22.28
N LYS A 77 8.36 -4.65 23.12
CA LYS A 77 7.15 -5.39 22.72
C LYS A 77 6.12 -4.55 21.99
N GLU A 78 6.34 -3.25 21.88
CA GLU A 78 5.42 -2.38 21.16
C GLU A 78 5.49 -2.62 19.65
N ARG A 79 4.40 -2.26 18.95
CA ARG A 79 4.25 -2.48 17.52
C ARG A 79 4.32 -1.18 16.75
N TYR A 80 4.72 -1.30 15.49
CA TYR A 80 4.66 -0.22 14.53
C TYR A 80 3.99 -0.72 13.25
N ALA A 81 3.40 0.20 12.49
CA ALA A 81 2.88 -0.07 11.16
C ALA A 81 3.78 0.59 10.13
N THR A 82 4.01 -0.09 9.02
CA THR A 82 4.80 0.46 7.92
C THR A 82 4.21 0.03 6.58
N ASP A 83 4.49 0.80 5.54
CA ASP A 83 4.14 0.42 4.20
C ASP A 83 5.19 -0.53 3.62
N ILE A 84 4.73 -1.56 2.91
CA ILE A 84 5.58 -2.40 2.09
C ILE A 84 5.77 -1.72 0.74
N HIS A 85 4.68 -1.18 0.21
CA HIS A 85 4.67 -0.47 -1.07
C HIS A 85 3.46 0.44 -1.14
N PHE A 86 3.63 1.60 -1.75
CA PHE A 86 2.54 2.56 -1.93
C PHE A 86 2.60 3.10 -3.36
N MET A 87 1.57 2.76 -4.14
CA MET A 87 1.41 3.25 -5.51
C MET A 87 0.00 3.79 -5.68
N CYS A 88 -0.12 5.00 -6.19
CA CYS A 88 -1.41 5.66 -6.23
C CYS A 88 -1.52 6.59 -7.44
N LYS A 89 -2.58 6.41 -8.23
CA LYS A 89 -3.01 7.37 -9.22
C LYS A 89 -3.96 8.39 -8.60
N ARG A 90 -4.89 7.91 -7.77
CA ARG A 90 -5.88 8.73 -7.05
C ARG A 90 -6.22 8.09 -5.71
N GLY A 91 -6.67 8.93 -4.77
CA GLY A 91 -7.14 8.42 -3.48
C GLY A 91 -6.05 8.24 -2.43
N GLY A 92 -4.90 8.90 -2.59
CA GLY A 92 -3.78 8.77 -1.64
C GLY A 92 -4.12 9.22 -0.24
N ILE A 93 -4.91 10.28 -0.08
CA ILE A 93 -5.34 10.78 1.24
C ILE A 93 -6.23 9.74 1.92
N GLN A 94 -7.17 9.16 1.18
CA GLN A 94 -8.08 8.14 1.70
C GLN A 94 -7.30 6.87 2.09
N LEU A 95 -6.31 6.48 1.31
CA LEU A 95 -5.44 5.33 1.63
C LEU A 95 -4.65 5.57 2.91
N LEU A 96 -4.08 6.75 3.08
CA LEU A 96 -3.35 7.10 4.30
C LEU A 96 -4.26 7.14 5.53
N ALA A 97 -5.48 7.66 5.38
CA ALA A 97 -6.47 7.68 6.47
C ALA A 97 -6.84 6.26 6.90
N GLU A 98 -7.08 5.37 5.93
CA GLU A 98 -7.40 3.96 6.20
C GLU A 98 -6.22 3.23 6.82
N PHE A 99 -5.01 3.52 6.37
CA PHE A 99 -3.81 2.96 6.96
C PHE A 99 -3.66 3.36 8.43
N LYS A 100 -3.87 4.62 8.76
CA LYS A 100 -3.84 5.10 10.15
C LYS A 100 -4.89 4.40 11.01
N ARG A 101 -6.10 4.22 10.47
CA ARG A 101 -7.18 3.54 11.18
C ARG A 101 -6.81 2.09 11.49
N LEU A 102 -6.29 1.37 10.51
CA LEU A 102 -5.87 -0.03 10.69
C LEU A 102 -4.66 -0.16 11.61
N ALA A 103 -3.70 0.75 11.53
CA ALA A 103 -2.56 0.77 12.43
C ALA A 103 -3.01 0.88 13.89
N ARG A 104 -3.97 1.76 14.18
CA ARG A 104 -4.55 1.88 15.53
C ARG A 104 -5.30 0.61 15.93
N LYS A 105 -6.07 0.03 15.03
CA LYS A 105 -6.81 -1.21 15.27
C LYS A 105 -5.89 -2.36 15.66
N HIS A 106 -4.72 -2.45 15.03
CA HIS A 106 -3.72 -3.47 15.31
C HIS A 106 -2.79 -3.12 16.48
N GLY A 107 -3.03 -2.01 17.16
CA GLY A 107 -2.26 -1.61 18.34
C GLY A 107 -0.89 -1.04 18.05
N ALA A 108 -0.68 -0.52 16.85
CA ALA A 108 0.60 0.11 16.50
C ALA A 108 0.79 1.43 17.24
N LYS A 109 1.97 1.63 17.83
CA LYS A 109 2.33 2.86 18.53
C LYS A 109 2.85 3.93 17.59
N LYS A 110 3.45 3.52 16.47
CA LYS A 110 4.01 4.43 15.47
C LYS A 110 3.71 3.95 14.06
N ILE A 111 3.69 4.88 13.14
CA ILE A 111 3.63 4.62 11.71
C ILE A 111 4.94 5.11 11.09
N ILE A 112 5.63 4.21 10.39
CA ILE A 112 6.88 4.51 9.71
C ILE A 112 6.64 4.28 8.22
N MET A 113 6.86 5.31 7.40
CA MET A 113 6.67 5.20 5.96
C MET A 113 7.92 5.63 5.21
N GLY A 114 8.27 4.86 4.18
CA GLY A 114 9.31 5.23 3.24
C GLY A 114 8.80 6.30 2.27
N ILE A 115 9.69 7.23 1.90
CA ILE A 115 9.43 8.25 0.90
C ILE A 115 10.39 8.02 -0.25
N ALA A 116 9.87 7.98 -1.49
CA ALA A 116 10.71 7.94 -2.67
C ALA A 116 11.42 9.28 -2.83
N ASN A 117 12.73 9.30 -2.55
CA ASN A 117 13.53 10.52 -2.55
C ASN A 117 13.68 11.14 -3.95
N ASP A 118 13.40 10.40 -4.98
CA ASP A 118 13.49 10.83 -6.37
C ASP A 118 12.16 11.32 -6.95
N ASP A 119 11.12 11.44 -6.13
CA ASP A 119 9.89 12.13 -6.52
C ASP A 119 10.17 13.65 -6.48
N PRO A 120 10.23 14.33 -7.64
CA PRO A 120 10.61 15.75 -7.69
C PRO A 120 9.60 16.65 -6.97
N ASN A 121 8.36 16.22 -6.83
CA ASN A 121 7.32 16.99 -6.17
C ASN A 121 7.13 16.62 -4.70
N ASN A 122 7.70 15.49 -4.29
CA ASN A 122 7.64 14.98 -2.92
C ASN A 122 6.23 15.03 -2.32
N ARG A 123 5.22 14.73 -3.15
CA ARG A 123 3.80 14.91 -2.79
C ARG A 123 3.39 14.02 -1.63
N ILE A 124 3.91 12.80 -1.58
CA ILE A 124 3.56 11.83 -0.54
C ILE A 124 4.02 12.34 0.83
N ALA A 125 5.19 12.95 0.90
CA ALA A 125 5.72 13.50 2.15
C ALA A 125 4.81 14.55 2.79
N ARG A 126 3.97 15.23 2.00
CA ARG A 126 3.06 16.27 2.52
C ARG A 126 1.91 15.71 3.36
N PHE A 127 1.67 14.41 3.28
CA PHE A 127 0.60 13.75 4.04
C PHE A 127 1.09 13.11 5.34
N TYR A 128 2.39 13.13 5.56
CA TYR A 128 3.01 12.56 6.77
C TYR A 128 3.15 13.65 7.87
#